data_08e2381ea7334768da80173419716db4
#
_entry.id   08e2381ea7334768da80173419716db4
#
_cell.length_a   1.000
_cell.length_b   1.000
_cell.length_c   1.000
_cell.angle_alpha   90.00
_cell.angle_beta   90.00
_cell.angle_gamma   90.00
#
_symmetry.space_group_name_H-M   'P 1'
#
loop_
_entity.id
_entity.type
_entity.pdbx_description
1 polymer ?
#
loop_
_entity_poly.entity_id
_entity_poly.type
_entity_poly.pdbx_seq_one_letter_code
_entity_poly.pdbx_strand_id
1 'polypeptide(L)'
;MGKSSVVVVGKNRLAHEIFELCRAGGFEAKIEPDASAAALSAALVVETRAGDESQKKEIIQRLDAQSPSSIILTSCLGFSATRIASWSARPERVVGFAAFYPLQEKKVVELSTGLGTQESALKGAETFFRALGKEPVRVKDAPGLIFARILSLIVNEAARSLDEGVAPAEEIDTAMRLGVNYPSGPLKWADRIGLDEVLAVLEGLQRETGEDRYRPAPLLTKMVLAGWLGESSGKGFYEYK
;
A
#
# COMPACT_ATOMS: atom_id res chain seq x y z
N MET A 1 18.96 9.00 -24.10
CA MET A 1 18.25 9.50 -22.90
C MET A 1 18.80 8.74 -21.71
N GLY A 2 19.35 9.44 -20.71
CA GLY A 2 19.84 8.79 -19.49
C GLY A 2 18.70 8.04 -18.80
N LYS A 3 18.97 6.83 -18.31
CA LYS A 3 17.99 6.04 -17.55
C LYS A 3 17.65 6.81 -16.27
N SER A 4 16.36 7.07 -16.01
CA SER A 4 15.93 7.72 -14.77
C SER A 4 16.24 6.81 -13.59
N SER A 5 16.88 7.37 -12.56
CA SER A 5 17.20 6.64 -11.33
C SER A 5 15.99 6.58 -10.41
N VAL A 6 15.74 5.41 -9.84
CA VAL A 6 14.63 5.13 -8.91
C VAL A 6 15.16 4.43 -7.68
N VAL A 7 14.74 4.89 -6.50
CA VAL A 7 15.00 4.17 -5.24
C VAL A 7 13.67 3.71 -4.67
N VAL A 8 13.57 2.42 -4.40
CA VAL A 8 12.42 1.82 -3.71
C VAL A 8 12.78 1.64 -2.25
N VAL A 9 11.94 2.16 -1.35
CA VAL A 9 12.14 2.12 0.10
C VAL A 9 11.06 1.27 0.75
N GLY A 10 11.47 0.17 1.37
CA GLY A 10 10.59 -0.77 2.04
C GLY A 10 11.15 -2.18 2.13
N LYS A 11 10.53 -3.00 2.99
CA LYS A 11 10.92 -4.40 3.24
C LYS A 11 9.83 -5.39 2.84
N ASN A 12 8.64 -4.87 2.46
CA ASN A 12 7.50 -5.71 2.13
C ASN A 12 7.58 -6.28 0.71
N ARG A 13 6.71 -7.22 0.41
CA ARG A 13 6.64 -7.89 -0.90
C ARG A 13 6.40 -6.90 -2.03
N LEU A 14 5.61 -5.86 -1.80
CA LEU A 14 5.32 -4.80 -2.77
C LEU A 14 6.59 -4.02 -3.15
N ALA A 15 7.48 -3.71 -2.17
CA ALA A 15 8.74 -3.03 -2.46
C ALA A 15 9.62 -3.84 -3.41
N HIS A 16 9.78 -5.14 -3.14
CA HIS A 16 10.56 -6.04 -4.01
C HIS A 16 9.95 -6.13 -5.40
N GLU A 17 8.64 -6.24 -5.50
CA GLU A 17 7.94 -6.32 -6.79
C GLU A 17 8.10 -5.03 -7.61
N ILE A 18 7.93 -3.85 -6.99
CA ILE A 18 8.15 -2.55 -7.67
C ILE A 18 9.60 -2.44 -8.13
N PHE A 19 10.55 -2.86 -7.31
CA PHE A 19 11.97 -2.87 -7.69
C PHE A 19 12.21 -3.72 -8.95
N GLU A 20 11.67 -4.95 -9.00
CA GLU A 20 11.81 -5.82 -10.17
C GLU A 20 11.10 -5.26 -11.40
N LEU A 21 9.91 -4.66 -11.23
CA LEU A 21 9.21 -3.95 -12.32
C LEU A 21 10.03 -2.77 -12.85
N CYS A 22 10.69 -2.00 -11.99
CA CYS A 22 11.58 -0.91 -12.40
C CYS A 22 12.76 -1.45 -13.22
N ARG A 23 13.40 -2.53 -12.80
CA ARG A 23 14.50 -3.17 -13.54
C ARG A 23 14.06 -3.65 -14.92
N ALA A 24 12.91 -4.34 -14.96
CA ALA A 24 12.32 -4.83 -16.20
C ALA A 24 11.93 -3.67 -17.14
N GLY A 25 11.46 -2.55 -16.60
CA GLY A 25 11.14 -1.31 -17.33
C GLY A 25 12.37 -0.49 -17.75
N GLY A 26 13.59 -0.95 -17.43
CA GLY A 26 14.85 -0.32 -17.85
C GLY A 26 15.28 0.87 -17.00
N PHE A 27 14.71 1.06 -15.80
CA PHE A 27 15.18 2.06 -14.84
C PHE A 27 16.50 1.62 -14.17
N GLU A 28 17.30 2.61 -13.75
CA GLU A 28 18.41 2.38 -12.82
C GLU A 28 17.83 2.32 -11.39
N ALA A 29 17.42 1.12 -10.98
CA ALA A 29 16.71 0.90 -9.73
C ALA A 29 17.60 0.41 -8.60
N LYS A 30 17.34 0.88 -7.38
CA LYS A 30 17.89 0.36 -6.10
C LYS A 30 16.75 0.10 -5.14
N ILE A 31 16.95 -0.87 -4.24
CA ILE A 31 16.02 -1.12 -3.13
C ILE A 31 16.74 -0.94 -1.81
N GLU A 32 16.11 -0.23 -0.89
CA GLU A 32 16.62 0.09 0.45
C GLU A 32 15.56 -0.25 1.49
N PRO A 33 15.94 -0.87 2.60
CA PRO A 33 14.99 -1.23 3.66
C PRO A 33 14.43 -0.02 4.41
N ASP A 34 15.19 1.07 4.43
CA ASP A 34 14.86 2.37 5.02
C ASP A 34 15.50 3.49 4.19
N ALA A 35 15.25 4.72 4.53
CA ALA A 35 15.78 5.88 3.81
C ALA A 35 17.27 6.08 4.10
N SER A 36 18.13 5.35 3.39
CA SER A 36 19.59 5.48 3.48
C SER A 36 20.14 6.60 2.58
N ALA A 37 21.45 6.86 2.65
CA ALA A 37 22.13 7.84 1.82
C ALA A 37 22.04 7.56 0.30
N ALA A 38 21.69 6.33 -0.11
CA ALA A 38 21.53 5.97 -1.52
C ALA A 38 20.34 6.67 -2.21
N ALA A 39 19.37 7.17 -1.44
CA ALA A 39 18.23 7.91 -1.97
C ALA A 39 18.59 9.30 -2.52
N LEU A 40 19.75 9.85 -2.16
CA LEU A 40 20.13 11.25 -2.42
C LEU A 40 20.20 11.65 -3.91
N SER A 41 20.43 10.72 -4.81
CA SER A 41 20.61 11.00 -6.25
C SER A 41 19.49 10.48 -7.14
N ALA A 42 18.39 10.00 -6.59
CA ALA A 42 17.28 9.44 -7.36
C ALA A 42 16.37 10.55 -7.92
N ALA A 43 15.92 10.40 -9.16
CA ALA A 43 14.89 11.27 -9.73
C ALA A 43 13.52 11.03 -9.08
N LEU A 44 13.29 9.80 -8.61
CA LEU A 44 12.05 9.36 -7.99
C LEU A 44 12.33 8.35 -6.89
N VAL A 45 11.62 8.50 -5.77
CA VAL A 45 11.65 7.57 -4.64
C VAL A 45 10.26 6.97 -4.47
N VAL A 46 10.19 5.64 -4.28
CA VAL A 46 8.94 4.92 -4.01
C VAL A 46 8.99 4.33 -2.61
N GLU A 47 8.19 4.84 -1.70
CA GLU A 47 8.09 4.37 -0.32
C GLU A 47 6.81 3.53 -0.15
N THR A 48 6.92 2.31 0.40
CA THR A 48 5.86 1.30 0.37
C THR A 48 5.28 0.94 1.74
N ARG A 49 5.71 1.55 2.83
CA ARG A 49 5.23 1.23 4.18
C ARG A 49 3.75 1.62 4.35
N ALA A 50 2.93 0.69 4.81
CA ALA A 50 1.49 0.89 5.00
C ALA A 50 1.14 1.45 6.39
N GLY A 51 1.60 0.78 7.45
CA GLY A 51 1.33 1.09 8.85
C GLY A 51 2.49 1.78 9.56
N ASP A 52 2.43 1.84 10.92
CA ASP A 52 3.42 2.45 11.80
C ASP A 52 3.74 3.91 11.45
N GLU A 53 2.91 4.81 11.96
CA GLU A 53 3.02 6.25 11.69
C GLU A 53 4.38 6.82 12.07
N SER A 54 4.96 6.40 13.19
CA SER A 54 6.24 6.89 13.69
C SER A 54 7.38 6.60 12.71
N GLN A 55 7.49 5.34 12.29
CA GLN A 55 8.52 4.91 11.35
C GLN A 55 8.30 5.50 9.96
N LYS A 56 7.04 5.55 9.49
CA LYS A 56 6.74 6.15 8.19
C LYS A 56 7.08 7.64 8.16
N LYS A 57 6.71 8.37 9.21
CA LYS A 57 7.05 9.80 9.36
C LYS A 57 8.56 10.03 9.33
N GLU A 58 9.32 9.22 10.07
CA GLU A 58 10.79 9.30 10.08
C GLU A 58 11.36 9.06 8.68
N ILE A 59 10.87 8.05 7.96
CA ILE A 59 11.31 7.76 6.59
C ILE A 59 11.01 8.95 5.67
N ILE A 60 9.80 9.50 5.69
CA ILE A 60 9.43 10.64 4.84
C ILE A 60 10.30 11.86 5.15
N GLN A 61 10.57 12.17 6.42
CA GLN A 61 11.44 13.27 6.81
C GLN A 61 12.89 13.07 6.34
N ARG A 62 13.41 11.84 6.43
CA ARG A 62 14.75 11.50 5.90
C ARG A 62 14.79 11.65 4.38
N LEU A 63 13.81 11.13 3.66
CA LEU A 63 13.70 11.26 2.20
C LEU A 63 13.60 12.72 1.78
N ASP A 64 12.82 13.50 2.51
CA ASP A 64 12.70 14.93 2.25
C ASP A 64 14.05 15.65 2.40
N ALA A 65 14.79 15.37 3.46
CA ALA A 65 16.09 16.00 3.71
C ALA A 65 17.17 15.55 2.71
N GLN A 66 17.21 14.26 2.39
CA GLN A 66 18.30 13.66 1.60
C GLN A 66 18.08 13.75 0.08
N SER A 67 16.83 13.88 -0.37
CA SER A 67 16.47 13.89 -1.79
C SER A 67 15.66 15.12 -2.17
N PRO A 68 16.23 16.33 -2.10
CA PRO A 68 15.48 17.60 -2.20
C PRO A 68 14.80 17.82 -3.55
N SER A 69 15.24 17.15 -4.61
CA SER A 69 14.70 17.30 -5.97
C SER A 69 13.86 16.10 -6.44
N SER A 70 13.81 15.02 -5.65
CA SER A 70 13.10 13.80 -6.04
C SER A 70 11.59 13.95 -5.87
N ILE A 71 10.82 13.35 -6.77
CA ILE A 71 9.42 13.06 -6.50
C ILE A 71 9.35 11.93 -5.46
N ILE A 72 8.56 12.08 -4.43
CA ILE A 72 8.32 11.06 -3.42
C ILE A 72 6.94 10.44 -3.69
N LEU A 73 6.95 9.21 -4.21
CA LEU A 73 5.76 8.36 -4.26
C LEU A 73 5.66 7.59 -2.94
N THR A 74 4.53 7.69 -2.25
CA THR A 74 4.36 7.06 -0.95
C THR A 74 3.06 6.27 -0.87
N SER A 75 3.10 5.12 -0.23
CA SER A 75 1.90 4.29 -0.03
C SER A 75 0.88 5.00 0.85
N CYS A 76 -0.34 5.16 0.33
CA CYS A 76 -1.50 5.72 1.04
C CYS A 76 -2.40 4.66 1.65
N LEU A 77 -1.94 3.45 1.91
CA LEU A 77 -2.76 2.40 2.51
C LEU A 77 -3.27 2.80 3.90
N GLY A 78 -2.39 3.21 4.80
CA GLY A 78 -2.77 3.56 6.17
C GLY A 78 -2.91 5.07 6.46
N PHE A 79 -2.56 5.95 5.51
CA PHE A 79 -2.56 7.41 5.71
C PHE A 79 -2.93 8.13 4.43
N SER A 80 -3.65 9.27 4.53
CA SER A 80 -3.91 10.12 3.37
C SER A 80 -2.62 10.79 2.87
N ALA A 81 -2.59 11.12 1.58
CA ALA A 81 -1.46 11.83 0.97
C ALA A 81 -1.22 13.19 1.64
N THR A 82 -2.29 13.89 2.03
CA THR A 82 -2.21 15.16 2.79
C THR A 82 -1.51 14.96 4.14
N ARG A 83 -1.88 13.90 4.89
CA ARG A 83 -1.23 13.60 6.16
C ARG A 83 0.25 13.29 5.98
N ILE A 84 0.60 12.47 4.98
CA ILE A 84 2.00 12.12 4.71
C ILE A 84 2.78 13.36 4.26
N ALA A 85 2.22 14.17 3.36
CA ALA A 85 2.85 15.40 2.88
C ALA A 85 3.11 16.41 4.00
N SER A 86 2.27 16.43 5.07
CA SER A 86 2.47 17.30 6.22
C SER A 86 3.73 16.98 7.05
N TRP A 87 4.35 15.84 6.83
CA TRP A 87 5.61 15.45 7.48
C TRP A 87 6.86 15.91 6.70
N SER A 88 6.67 16.38 5.46
CA SER A 88 7.72 16.89 4.58
C SER A 88 7.77 18.42 4.64
N ALA A 89 8.97 19.00 4.61
CA ALA A 89 9.14 20.44 4.45
C ALA A 89 8.83 20.91 3.01
N ARG A 90 8.72 19.97 2.07
CA ARG A 90 8.44 20.19 0.64
C ARG A 90 7.27 19.33 0.16
N PRO A 91 6.04 19.60 0.66
CA PRO A 91 4.85 18.79 0.37
C PRO A 91 4.46 18.77 -1.12
N GLU A 92 4.92 19.75 -1.89
CA GLU A 92 4.60 19.92 -3.31
C GLU A 92 5.06 18.76 -4.20
N ARG A 93 6.01 17.94 -3.74
CA ARG A 93 6.58 16.82 -4.48
C ARG A 93 6.16 15.43 -3.96
N VAL A 94 5.28 15.40 -2.96
CA VAL A 94 4.75 14.15 -2.38
C VAL A 94 3.48 13.74 -3.10
N VAL A 95 3.47 12.52 -3.67
CA VAL A 95 2.32 11.93 -4.36
C VAL A 95 1.99 10.60 -3.69
N GLY A 96 0.73 10.42 -3.32
CA GLY A 96 0.22 9.18 -2.78
C GLY A 96 -0.10 8.16 -3.86
N PHE A 97 0.12 6.88 -3.58
CA PHE A 97 -0.42 5.78 -4.36
C PHE A 97 -1.00 4.70 -3.46
N ALA A 98 -1.96 3.92 -3.96
CA ALA A 98 -2.41 2.71 -3.30
C ALA A 98 -2.26 1.50 -4.20
N ALA A 99 -1.60 0.50 -3.67
CA ALA A 99 -1.46 -0.80 -4.30
C ALA A 99 -1.24 -1.87 -3.24
N PHE A 100 -1.86 -3.03 -3.42
CA PHE A 100 -1.55 -4.25 -2.70
C PHE A 100 -0.67 -5.17 -3.55
N TYR A 101 0.14 -5.97 -2.89
CA TYR A 101 0.78 -7.12 -3.53
C TYR A 101 -0.27 -8.19 -3.93
N PRO A 102 -0.17 -8.84 -5.09
CA PRO A 102 0.79 -8.61 -6.17
C PRO A 102 0.35 -7.48 -7.13
N LEU A 103 1.20 -6.50 -7.32
CA LEU A 103 0.94 -5.37 -8.22
C LEU A 103 1.01 -5.78 -9.70
N GLN A 104 1.92 -6.71 -10.06
CA GLN A 104 2.09 -7.09 -11.48
C GLN A 104 0.82 -7.70 -12.09
N GLU A 105 -0.05 -8.32 -11.28
CA GLU A 105 -1.34 -8.85 -11.73
C GLU A 105 -2.40 -7.76 -11.96
N LYS A 106 -2.14 -6.53 -11.52
CA LYS A 106 -3.08 -5.40 -11.63
C LYS A 106 -2.65 -4.47 -12.76
N LYS A 107 -3.62 -4.01 -13.54
CA LYS A 107 -3.38 -3.01 -14.60
C LYS A 107 -3.40 -1.59 -14.05
N VAL A 108 -4.25 -1.32 -13.07
CA VAL A 108 -4.50 0.02 -12.51
C VAL A 108 -3.67 0.26 -11.27
N VAL A 109 -3.17 1.50 -11.12
CA VAL A 109 -2.61 2.06 -9.87
C VAL A 109 -3.33 3.37 -9.58
N GLU A 110 -3.87 3.49 -8.39
CA GLU A 110 -4.54 4.69 -7.93
C GLU A 110 -3.53 5.70 -7.40
N LEU A 111 -3.63 6.95 -7.85
CA LEU A 111 -2.79 8.06 -7.42
C LEU A 111 -3.63 9.15 -6.76
N SER A 112 -3.09 9.73 -5.70
CA SER A 112 -3.71 10.83 -4.98
C SER A 112 -2.71 11.93 -4.67
N THR A 113 -3.20 13.14 -4.55
CA THR A 113 -2.41 14.33 -4.18
C THR A 113 -2.87 14.86 -2.84
N GLY A 114 -1.90 15.24 -1.99
CA GLY A 114 -2.19 16.10 -0.86
C GLY A 114 -2.56 17.53 -1.30
N LEU A 115 -3.07 18.33 -0.38
CA LEU A 115 -3.52 19.72 -0.67
C LEU A 115 -2.42 20.61 -1.26
N GLY A 116 -1.14 20.34 -0.95
CA GLY A 116 -0.01 21.12 -1.44
C GLY A 116 0.74 20.52 -2.63
N THR A 117 0.34 19.34 -3.11
CA THR A 117 1.07 18.63 -4.17
C THR A 117 0.98 19.37 -5.51
N GLN A 118 2.12 19.57 -6.18
CA GLN A 118 2.16 20.19 -7.50
C GLN A 118 1.76 19.20 -8.60
N GLU A 119 1.11 19.72 -9.64
CA GLU A 119 0.69 18.94 -10.83
C GLU A 119 1.89 18.31 -11.56
N SER A 120 3.06 18.93 -11.53
CA SER A 120 4.29 18.36 -12.11
C SER A 120 4.72 17.08 -11.43
N ALA A 121 4.59 16.98 -10.10
CA ALA A 121 4.89 15.78 -9.34
C ALA A 121 3.91 14.64 -9.68
N LEU A 122 2.61 14.96 -9.75
CA LEU A 122 1.59 13.99 -10.15
C LEU A 122 1.82 13.47 -11.57
N LYS A 123 2.13 14.35 -12.54
CA LYS A 123 2.48 13.94 -13.91
C LYS A 123 3.73 13.06 -13.97
N GLY A 124 4.73 13.35 -13.13
CA GLY A 124 5.91 12.50 -12.98
C GLY A 124 5.56 11.10 -12.47
N ALA A 125 4.68 11.01 -11.47
CA ALA A 125 4.15 9.75 -10.94
C ALA A 125 3.38 8.96 -12.00
N GLU A 126 2.50 9.62 -12.76
CA GLU A 126 1.78 8.98 -13.86
C GLU A 126 2.72 8.42 -14.93
N THR A 127 3.71 9.21 -15.32
CA THR A 127 4.70 8.80 -16.32
C THR A 127 5.48 7.58 -15.84
N PHE A 128 5.88 7.57 -14.56
CA PHE A 128 6.55 6.44 -13.94
C PHE A 128 5.71 5.16 -13.99
N PHE A 129 4.46 5.20 -13.52
CA PHE A 129 3.63 4.00 -13.52
C PHE A 129 3.27 3.53 -14.93
N ARG A 130 3.06 4.43 -15.89
CA ARG A 130 2.89 4.05 -17.31
C ARG A 130 4.11 3.35 -17.87
N ALA A 131 5.31 3.78 -17.50
CA ALA A 131 6.55 3.11 -17.91
C ALA A 131 6.70 1.69 -17.29
N LEU A 132 6.03 1.43 -16.15
CA LEU A 132 5.91 0.08 -15.56
C LEU A 132 4.75 -0.73 -16.17
N GLY A 133 4.10 -0.26 -17.24
CA GLY A 133 2.96 -0.93 -17.88
C GLY A 133 1.66 -0.84 -17.08
N LYS A 134 1.55 0.14 -16.17
CA LYS A 134 0.35 0.36 -15.36
C LYS A 134 -0.46 1.55 -15.90
N GLU A 135 -1.75 1.53 -15.63
CA GLU A 135 -2.67 2.63 -15.91
C GLU A 135 -2.91 3.43 -14.62
N PRO A 136 -2.33 4.63 -14.48
CA PRO A 136 -2.55 5.46 -13.31
C PRO A 136 -3.93 6.13 -13.38
N VAL A 137 -4.68 6.05 -12.28
CA VAL A 137 -5.99 6.69 -12.12
C VAL A 137 -5.92 7.70 -10.97
N ARG A 138 -6.30 8.95 -11.25
CA ARG A 138 -6.36 10.00 -10.22
C ARG A 138 -7.61 9.83 -9.37
N VAL A 139 -7.44 9.82 -8.07
CA VAL A 139 -8.53 9.69 -7.09
C VAL A 139 -8.38 10.73 -5.98
N LYS A 140 -9.49 11.02 -5.29
CA LYS A 140 -9.48 11.92 -4.14
C LYS A 140 -8.70 11.31 -2.98
N ASP A 141 -8.09 12.18 -2.18
CA ASP A 141 -7.25 11.81 -1.06
C ASP A 141 -8.04 11.14 0.08
N ALA A 142 -7.61 9.97 0.47
CA ALA A 142 -8.08 9.20 1.62
C ALA A 142 -7.14 8.02 1.89
N PRO A 143 -7.07 7.45 3.10
CA PRO A 143 -6.40 6.18 3.33
C PRO A 143 -7.01 5.05 2.48
N GLY A 144 -6.15 4.20 1.89
CA GLY A 144 -6.56 3.06 1.07
C GLY A 144 -7.16 3.40 -0.30
N LEU A 145 -7.37 4.68 -0.60
CA LEU A 145 -7.98 5.20 -1.83
C LEU A 145 -9.30 4.47 -2.17
N ILE A 146 -9.42 3.78 -3.32
CA ILE A 146 -10.67 3.08 -3.71
C ILE A 146 -10.54 1.57 -3.49
N PHE A 147 -9.62 0.92 -4.21
CA PHE A 147 -9.56 -0.55 -4.24
C PHE A 147 -9.19 -1.13 -2.87
N ALA A 148 -8.13 -0.62 -2.25
CA ALA A 148 -7.70 -1.13 -0.95
C ALA A 148 -8.74 -0.85 0.14
N ARG A 149 -9.40 0.30 0.11
CA ARG A 149 -10.49 0.64 1.02
C ARG A 149 -11.67 -0.33 0.92
N ILE A 150 -12.15 -0.60 -0.31
CA ILE A 150 -13.31 -1.48 -0.51
C ILE A 150 -12.95 -2.92 -0.15
N LEU A 151 -11.80 -3.41 -0.62
CA LEU A 151 -11.37 -4.78 -0.34
C LEU A 151 -11.16 -5.01 1.16
N SER A 152 -10.53 -4.06 1.88
CA SER A 152 -10.31 -4.18 3.33
C SER A 152 -11.63 -4.23 4.11
N LEU A 153 -12.69 -3.53 3.67
CA LEU A 153 -14.01 -3.64 4.29
C LEU A 153 -14.65 -5.00 4.04
N ILE A 154 -14.50 -5.57 2.85
CA ILE A 154 -15.00 -6.92 2.54
C ILE A 154 -14.27 -7.96 3.38
N VAL A 155 -12.95 -7.84 3.50
CA VAL A 155 -12.13 -8.71 4.37
C VAL A 155 -12.54 -8.56 5.84
N ASN A 156 -12.76 -7.33 6.29
CA ASN A 156 -13.16 -7.05 7.66
C ASN A 156 -14.48 -7.72 8.03
N GLU A 157 -15.47 -7.67 7.13
CA GLU A 157 -16.75 -8.33 7.33
C GLU A 157 -16.63 -9.86 7.28
N ALA A 158 -15.81 -10.41 6.38
CA ALA A 158 -15.52 -11.82 6.32
C ALA A 158 -14.82 -12.32 7.62
N ALA A 159 -13.88 -11.53 8.15
CA ALA A 159 -13.21 -11.83 9.41
C ALA A 159 -14.16 -11.77 10.63
N ARG A 160 -15.15 -10.87 10.63
CA ARG A 160 -16.22 -10.83 11.64
C ARG A 160 -17.09 -12.07 11.56
N SER A 161 -17.54 -12.43 10.35
CA SER A 161 -18.37 -13.62 10.13
C SER A 161 -17.66 -14.88 10.60
N LEU A 162 -16.35 -14.97 10.42
CA LEU A 162 -15.53 -16.09 10.93
C LEU A 162 -15.47 -16.07 12.48
N ASP A 163 -15.19 -14.89 13.10
CA ASP A 163 -15.08 -14.72 14.55
C ASP A 163 -16.41 -15.02 15.27
N GLU A 164 -17.54 -14.68 14.63
CA GLU A 164 -18.90 -14.93 15.11
C GLU A 164 -19.39 -16.38 14.87
N GLY A 165 -18.59 -17.19 14.17
CA GLY A 165 -18.91 -18.59 13.89
C GLY A 165 -20.03 -18.79 12.87
N VAL A 166 -20.25 -17.82 11.97
CA VAL A 166 -21.26 -17.92 10.91
C VAL A 166 -20.95 -19.09 9.97
N ALA A 167 -19.68 -19.23 9.57
CA ALA A 167 -19.16 -20.35 8.77
C ALA A 167 -17.64 -20.48 8.92
N PRO A 168 -17.05 -21.64 8.58
CA PRO A 168 -15.61 -21.81 8.40
C PRO A 168 -15.05 -20.92 7.30
N ALA A 169 -13.73 -20.63 7.34
CA ALA A 169 -13.06 -19.74 6.38
C ALA A 169 -13.25 -20.20 4.92
N GLU A 170 -13.14 -21.51 4.66
CA GLU A 170 -13.31 -22.09 3.34
C GLU A 170 -14.71 -21.86 2.76
N GLU A 171 -15.74 -21.92 3.61
CA GLU A 171 -17.13 -21.73 3.18
C GLU A 171 -17.43 -20.25 2.92
N ILE A 172 -16.91 -19.33 3.77
CA ILE A 172 -17.01 -17.89 3.55
C ILE A 172 -16.36 -17.52 2.21
N ASP A 173 -15.14 -18.00 1.98
CA ASP A 173 -14.41 -17.74 0.73
C ASP A 173 -15.10 -18.35 -0.50
N THR A 174 -15.65 -19.54 -0.36
CA THR A 174 -16.40 -20.19 -1.44
C THR A 174 -17.68 -19.44 -1.77
N ALA A 175 -18.46 -19.01 -0.77
CA ALA A 175 -19.66 -18.21 -0.97
C ALA A 175 -19.36 -16.91 -1.73
N MET A 176 -18.31 -16.19 -1.34
CA MET A 176 -17.93 -14.93 -2.01
C MET A 176 -17.39 -15.17 -3.43
N ARG A 177 -16.57 -16.20 -3.62
CA ARG A 177 -16.03 -16.54 -4.94
C ARG A 177 -17.11 -16.94 -5.93
N LEU A 178 -18.07 -17.78 -5.50
CA LEU A 178 -19.14 -18.27 -6.39
C LEU A 178 -20.34 -17.32 -6.47
N GLY A 179 -20.67 -16.62 -5.38
CA GLY A 179 -21.84 -15.75 -5.33
C GLY A 179 -21.64 -14.43 -6.09
N VAL A 180 -20.42 -13.87 -6.08
CA VAL A 180 -20.12 -12.57 -6.72
C VAL A 180 -18.97 -12.64 -7.73
N ASN A 181 -18.52 -13.86 -8.06
CA ASN A 181 -17.47 -14.14 -9.06
C ASN A 181 -16.14 -13.44 -8.77
N TYR A 182 -15.74 -13.36 -7.50
CA TYR A 182 -14.43 -12.85 -7.12
C TYR A 182 -13.30 -13.82 -7.54
N PRO A 183 -12.13 -13.31 -7.92
CA PRO A 183 -11.00 -14.16 -8.34
C PRO A 183 -10.44 -15.00 -7.19
N SER A 184 -10.67 -14.58 -5.94
CA SER A 184 -10.30 -15.26 -4.71
C SER A 184 -11.34 -14.99 -3.64
N GLY A 185 -11.47 -15.87 -2.66
CA GLY A 185 -12.25 -15.56 -1.47
C GLY A 185 -11.57 -14.46 -0.64
N PRO A 186 -12.32 -13.64 0.11
CA PRO A 186 -11.79 -12.48 0.82
C PRO A 186 -10.71 -12.82 1.87
N LEU A 187 -10.86 -13.90 2.60
CA LEU A 187 -9.91 -14.33 3.64
C LEU A 187 -8.60 -14.81 3.01
N LYS A 188 -8.68 -15.64 1.97
CA LYS A 188 -7.50 -16.08 1.23
C LYS A 188 -6.81 -14.93 0.49
N TRP A 189 -7.59 -13.96 0.00
CA TRP A 189 -7.04 -12.77 -0.62
C TRP A 189 -6.28 -11.90 0.38
N ALA A 190 -6.83 -11.74 1.59
CA ALA A 190 -6.17 -11.03 2.67
C ALA A 190 -4.84 -11.67 3.08
N ASP A 191 -4.79 -13.00 3.21
CA ASP A 191 -3.57 -13.75 3.50
C ASP A 191 -2.49 -13.56 2.42
N ARG A 192 -2.91 -13.45 1.16
CA ARG A 192 -1.99 -13.17 0.06
C ARG A 192 -1.48 -11.73 0.06
N ILE A 193 -2.29 -10.76 0.46
CA ILE A 193 -1.90 -9.35 0.57
C ILE A 193 -0.94 -9.16 1.74
N GLY A 194 -1.34 -9.58 2.88
CA GLY A 194 -0.76 -9.36 4.20
C GLY A 194 -1.81 -8.73 5.13
N LEU A 195 -2.09 -9.42 6.24
CA LEU A 195 -3.13 -8.97 7.18
C LEU A 195 -2.80 -7.64 7.85
N ASP A 196 -1.52 -7.34 8.01
CA ASP A 196 -1.01 -6.06 8.50
C ASP A 196 -1.30 -4.90 7.55
N GLU A 197 -1.24 -5.11 6.24
CA GLU A 197 -1.60 -4.08 5.24
C GLU A 197 -3.11 -3.83 5.23
N VAL A 198 -3.93 -4.87 5.33
CA VAL A 198 -5.39 -4.75 5.46
C VAL A 198 -5.77 -4.00 6.75
N LEU A 199 -5.14 -4.38 7.87
CA LEU A 199 -5.34 -3.71 9.16
C LEU A 199 -4.97 -2.22 9.08
N ALA A 200 -3.83 -1.90 8.47
CA ALA A 200 -3.38 -0.52 8.32
C ALA A 200 -4.39 0.36 7.55
N VAL A 201 -5.05 -0.19 6.51
CA VAL A 201 -6.12 0.52 5.78
C VAL A 201 -7.31 0.82 6.69
N LEU A 202 -7.79 -0.18 7.43
CA LEU A 202 -8.95 -0.03 8.32
C LEU A 202 -8.67 0.98 9.44
N GLU A 203 -7.51 0.86 10.11
CA GLU A 203 -7.09 1.79 11.16
C GLU A 203 -6.92 3.21 10.63
N GLY A 204 -6.34 3.35 9.43
CA GLY A 204 -6.18 4.63 8.76
C GLY A 204 -7.52 5.31 8.48
N LEU A 205 -8.47 4.56 7.92
CA LEU A 205 -9.82 5.03 7.66
C LEU A 205 -10.57 5.40 8.94
N GLN A 206 -10.51 4.55 9.97
CA GLN A 206 -11.15 4.81 11.26
C GLN A 206 -10.58 6.05 11.93
N ARG A 207 -9.25 6.19 11.94
CA ARG A 207 -8.57 7.35 12.53
C ARG A 207 -8.95 8.66 11.83
N GLU A 208 -9.08 8.66 10.49
CA GLU A 208 -9.33 9.86 9.71
C GLU A 208 -10.80 10.25 9.67
N THR A 209 -11.71 9.28 9.71
CA THR A 209 -13.17 9.55 9.62
C THR A 209 -13.90 9.48 10.94
N GLY A 210 -13.37 8.76 11.93
CA GLY A 210 -14.05 8.50 13.21
C GLY A 210 -15.22 7.51 13.10
N GLU A 211 -15.46 6.90 11.93
CA GLU A 211 -16.62 6.06 11.70
C GLU A 211 -16.41 4.61 12.13
N ASP A 212 -17.34 4.07 12.90
CA ASP A 212 -17.30 2.69 13.42
C ASP A 212 -17.30 1.61 12.34
N ARG A 213 -17.82 1.90 11.14
CA ARG A 213 -17.79 0.94 10.02
C ARG A 213 -16.37 0.52 9.60
N TYR A 214 -15.36 1.33 9.94
CA TYR A 214 -13.96 1.03 9.67
C TYR A 214 -13.25 0.37 10.84
N ARG A 215 -13.93 0.14 11.96
CA ARG A 215 -13.33 -0.53 13.12
C ARG A 215 -12.86 -1.94 12.72
N PRO A 216 -11.57 -2.26 12.89
CA PRO A 216 -11.07 -3.58 12.58
C PRO A 216 -11.79 -4.69 13.35
N ALA A 217 -11.99 -5.83 12.71
CA ALA A 217 -12.49 -7.04 13.37
C ALA A 217 -11.50 -7.46 14.48
N PRO A 218 -11.97 -7.82 15.69
CA PRO A 218 -11.09 -8.24 16.78
C PRO A 218 -10.18 -9.40 16.40
N LEU A 219 -10.66 -10.35 15.63
CA LEU A 219 -9.89 -11.48 15.14
C LEU A 219 -8.73 -11.02 14.27
N LEU A 220 -8.97 -10.13 13.29
CA LEU A 220 -7.90 -9.59 12.41
C LEU A 220 -6.80 -8.92 13.23
N THR A 221 -7.18 -8.07 14.19
CA THR A 221 -6.21 -7.41 15.08
C THR A 221 -5.38 -8.41 15.90
N LYS A 222 -6.04 -9.44 16.48
CA LYS A 222 -5.35 -10.49 17.24
C LYS A 222 -4.36 -11.27 16.37
N MET A 223 -4.73 -11.60 15.14
CA MET A 223 -3.87 -12.33 14.21
C MET A 223 -2.62 -11.52 13.87
N VAL A 224 -2.78 -10.25 13.54
CA VAL A 224 -1.64 -9.37 13.25
C VAL A 224 -0.71 -9.24 14.48
N LEU A 225 -1.27 -9.05 15.67
CA LEU A 225 -0.49 -9.01 16.92
C LEU A 225 0.25 -10.33 17.22
N ALA A 226 -0.32 -11.46 16.79
CA ALA A 226 0.32 -12.78 16.92
C ALA A 226 1.37 -13.04 15.81
N GLY A 227 1.59 -12.11 14.88
CA GLY A 227 2.49 -12.29 13.75
C GLY A 227 1.95 -13.21 12.65
N TRP A 228 0.64 -13.51 12.67
CA TRP A 228 -0.01 -14.29 11.63
C TRP A 228 -0.44 -13.34 10.51
N LEU A 229 0.49 -13.12 9.58
CA LEU A 229 0.32 -12.11 8.53
C LEU A 229 -0.15 -12.67 7.18
N GLY A 230 -0.47 -13.97 7.13
CA GLY A 230 -0.86 -14.66 5.92
C GLY A 230 0.28 -15.46 5.28
N GLU A 231 0.30 -15.56 3.94
CA GLU A 231 1.29 -16.35 3.19
C GLU A 231 2.75 -16.00 3.55
N SER A 232 3.05 -14.73 3.77
CA SER A 232 4.42 -14.28 4.05
C SER A 232 4.98 -14.78 5.38
N SER A 233 4.12 -15.09 6.35
CA SER A 233 4.48 -15.61 7.67
C SER A 233 4.19 -17.10 7.84
N GLY A 234 3.69 -17.76 6.79
CA GLY A 234 3.27 -19.17 6.83
C GLY A 234 1.93 -19.41 7.53
N LYS A 235 1.30 -18.39 8.09
CA LYS A 235 0.03 -18.48 8.79
C LYS A 235 -0.76 -17.17 8.70
N GLY A 236 -2.06 -17.31 8.44
CA GLY A 236 -3.06 -16.26 8.44
C GLY A 236 -4.42 -16.85 8.81
N PHE A 237 -5.44 -16.55 8.03
CA PHE A 237 -6.72 -17.26 8.09
C PHE A 237 -6.57 -18.74 7.68
N TYR A 238 -5.54 -19.03 6.90
CA TYR A 238 -5.11 -20.36 6.49
C TYR A 238 -3.69 -20.66 6.95
N GLU A 239 -3.30 -21.94 6.87
CA GLU A 239 -1.93 -22.38 7.09
C GLU A 239 -1.24 -22.61 5.74
N TYR A 240 -0.01 -22.12 5.61
CA TYR A 240 0.81 -22.20 4.41
C TYR A 240 2.09 -23.00 4.71
N LYS A 241 2.47 -23.89 3.82
CA LYS A 241 3.69 -24.70 3.92
C LYS A 241 4.82 -24.08 3.12
#